data_410724396a037c2a17948289c33f8f7e
#
_entry.id   410724396a037c2a17948289c33f8f7e
#
_cell.length_a   1.000
_cell.length_b   1.000
_cell.length_c   1.000
_cell.angle_alpha   90.00
_cell.angle_beta   90.00
_cell.angle_gamma   90.00
#
_symmetry.space_group_name_H-M   'P 1'
#
loop_
_entity.id
_entity.type
_entity.pdbx_description
1 polymer ?
#
loop_
_entity_poly.entity_id
_entity_poly.type
_entity_poly.pdbx_seq_one_letter_code
_entity_poly.pdbx_strand_id
1 'polypeptide(L)'
;MNSKEGLKIGIDVGRMISLGYVEDLSDQELLHRPAKGANHINWQLGHLIQSENEMINIVAPGAMPKLPAGFAEKYTKDSATSDDASKFLKKAELLKVFEEQRAGTLKALDKQSDADFDKPTGVEYAPTVGAMFSMQGTHWVMHAGQWAVVRRQLGRKPMF
;
A
#
# COMPACT_ATOMS: atom_id res chain seq x y z
N MET A 1 10.65 -22.75 -7.90
CA MET A 1 10.11 -21.36 -7.74
C MET A 1 10.81 -20.50 -8.77
N ASN A 2 10.06 -19.82 -9.62
CA ASN A 2 10.58 -18.84 -10.57
C ASN A 2 10.49 -17.41 -10.00
N SER A 3 11.02 -16.41 -10.71
CA SER A 3 11.04 -15.00 -10.26
C SER A 3 9.63 -14.47 -9.98
N LYS A 4 8.68 -14.77 -10.86
CA LYS A 4 7.27 -14.36 -10.72
C LYS A 4 6.63 -14.93 -9.46
N GLU A 5 6.83 -16.21 -9.18
CA GLU A 5 6.32 -16.86 -7.97
C GLU A 5 6.91 -16.23 -6.70
N GLY A 6 8.22 -15.94 -6.71
CA GLY A 6 8.89 -15.25 -5.60
C GLY A 6 8.32 -13.86 -5.33
N LEU A 7 8.11 -13.07 -6.38
CA LEU A 7 7.49 -11.74 -6.28
C LEU A 7 6.06 -11.83 -5.74
N LYS A 8 5.26 -12.78 -6.23
CA LYS A 8 3.89 -12.99 -5.78
C LYS A 8 3.82 -13.33 -4.30
N ILE A 9 4.69 -14.24 -3.83
CA ILE A 9 4.80 -14.58 -2.40
C ILE A 9 5.14 -13.33 -1.58
N GLY A 10 6.11 -12.52 -2.00
CA GLY A 10 6.48 -11.28 -1.29
C GLY A 10 5.33 -10.28 -1.20
N ILE A 11 4.57 -10.12 -2.27
CA ILE A 11 3.37 -9.26 -2.33
C ILE A 11 2.27 -9.81 -1.38
N ASP A 12 2.02 -11.11 -1.40
CA ASP A 12 0.98 -11.74 -0.57
C ASP A 12 1.35 -11.70 0.92
N VAL A 13 2.63 -11.90 1.28
CA VAL A 13 3.11 -11.74 2.65
C VAL A 13 2.97 -10.28 3.11
N GLY A 14 3.33 -9.31 2.27
CA GLY A 14 3.13 -7.90 2.57
C GLY A 14 1.66 -7.56 2.82
N ARG A 15 0.75 -8.09 1.99
CA ARG A 15 -0.70 -7.96 2.17
C ARG A 15 -1.16 -8.56 3.49
N MET A 16 -0.79 -9.80 3.78
CA MET A 16 -1.18 -10.52 5.01
C MET A 16 -0.77 -9.74 6.27
N ILE A 17 0.49 -9.30 6.34
CA ILE A 17 1.01 -8.54 7.48
C ILE A 17 0.26 -7.22 7.61
N SER A 18 0.16 -6.44 6.54
CA SER A 18 -0.42 -5.10 6.59
C SER A 18 -1.90 -5.11 6.94
N LEU A 19 -2.69 -5.99 6.33
CA LEU A 19 -4.12 -6.11 6.64
C LEU A 19 -4.35 -6.61 8.06
N GLY A 20 -3.58 -7.58 8.52
CA GLY A 20 -3.66 -8.06 9.88
C GLY A 20 -3.43 -6.96 10.93
N TYR A 21 -2.50 -6.01 10.67
CA TYR A 21 -2.26 -4.89 11.59
C TYR A 21 -3.42 -3.91 11.70
N VAL A 22 -4.32 -3.84 10.73
CA VAL A 22 -5.46 -2.91 10.73
C VAL A 22 -6.82 -3.57 10.92
N GLU A 23 -6.88 -4.90 10.91
CA GLU A 23 -8.12 -5.67 10.91
C GLU A 23 -9.07 -5.28 12.04
N ASP A 24 -8.57 -5.24 13.28
CA ASP A 24 -9.33 -4.98 14.49
C ASP A 24 -9.34 -3.49 14.92
N LEU A 25 -8.74 -2.59 14.12
CA LEU A 25 -8.75 -1.16 14.39
C LEU A 25 -10.02 -0.51 13.85
N SER A 26 -10.63 0.38 14.65
CA SER A 26 -11.76 1.22 14.23
C SER A 26 -11.30 2.38 13.35
N ASP A 27 -12.24 3.04 12.64
CA ASP A 27 -11.95 4.25 11.87
C ASP A 27 -11.30 5.34 12.72
N GLN A 28 -11.73 5.49 13.97
CA GLN A 28 -11.15 6.48 14.90
C GLN A 28 -9.72 6.12 15.30
N GLU A 29 -9.43 4.83 15.54
CA GLU A 29 -8.08 4.36 15.88
C GLU A 29 -7.12 4.50 14.72
N LEU A 30 -7.60 4.41 13.47
CA LEU A 30 -6.79 4.66 12.28
C LEU A 30 -6.30 6.12 12.15
N LEU A 31 -6.91 7.05 12.86
CA LEU A 31 -6.48 8.46 12.92
C LEU A 31 -5.48 8.74 14.05
N HIS A 32 -5.12 7.73 14.85
CA HIS A 32 -4.12 7.90 15.90
C HIS A 32 -2.73 8.14 15.28
N ARG A 33 -2.02 9.18 15.78
CA ARG A 33 -0.65 9.49 15.38
C ARG A 33 0.33 8.95 16.42
N PRO A 34 1.33 8.16 16.03
CA PRO A 34 2.29 7.61 17.00
C PRO A 34 3.22 8.67 17.59
N ALA A 35 3.42 9.80 16.90
CA ALA A 35 4.24 10.91 17.34
C ALA A 35 3.83 12.20 16.62
N LYS A 36 4.27 13.35 17.15
CA LYS A 36 4.10 14.64 16.48
C LYS A 36 4.77 14.60 15.10
N GLY A 37 4.01 14.96 14.06
CA GLY A 37 4.49 14.98 12.67
C GLY A 37 4.47 13.62 11.97
N ALA A 38 4.14 12.52 12.67
CA ALA A 38 3.92 11.23 12.03
C ALA A 38 2.53 11.19 11.37
N ASN A 39 2.41 10.47 10.27
CA ASN A 39 1.15 10.27 9.58
C ASN A 39 0.31 9.19 10.30
N HIS A 40 -0.99 9.41 10.40
CA HIS A 40 -1.91 8.40 10.90
C HIS A 40 -2.15 7.28 9.87
N ILE A 41 -2.59 6.11 10.32
CA ILE A 41 -2.73 4.89 9.50
C ILE A 41 -3.68 5.10 8.32
N ASN A 42 -4.81 5.79 8.51
CA ASN A 42 -5.77 6.03 7.43
C ASN A 42 -5.13 6.74 6.24
N TRP A 43 -4.38 7.82 6.49
CA TRP A 43 -3.64 8.51 5.43
C TRP A 43 -2.59 7.60 4.77
N GLN A 44 -1.86 6.83 5.58
CA GLN A 44 -0.85 5.90 5.05
C GLN A 44 -1.47 4.83 4.14
N LEU A 45 -2.63 4.29 4.48
CA LEU A 45 -3.36 3.34 3.65
C LEU A 45 -3.72 3.95 2.27
N GLY A 46 -4.29 5.15 2.27
CA GLY A 46 -4.62 5.83 1.01
C GLY A 46 -3.37 6.16 0.18
N HIS A 47 -2.30 6.62 0.82
CA HIS A 47 -1.00 6.85 0.18
C HIS A 47 -0.45 5.58 -0.47
N LEU A 48 -0.49 4.46 0.23
CA LEU A 48 0.00 3.17 -0.29
C LEU A 48 -0.82 2.69 -1.49
N ILE A 49 -2.14 2.82 -1.42
CA ILE A 49 -3.05 2.47 -2.53
C ILE A 49 -2.76 3.32 -3.77
N GLN A 50 -2.61 4.63 -3.60
CA GLN A 50 -2.27 5.54 -4.69
C GLN A 50 -0.89 5.22 -5.27
N SER A 51 0.11 5.04 -4.42
CA SER A 51 1.47 4.69 -4.83
C SER A 51 1.53 3.39 -5.61
N GLU A 52 0.79 2.35 -5.20
CA GLU A 52 0.71 1.09 -5.92
C GLU A 52 0.13 1.29 -7.33
N ASN A 53 -0.95 2.07 -7.46
CA ASN A 53 -1.55 2.41 -8.75
C ASN A 53 -0.53 3.11 -9.67
N GLU A 54 0.14 4.14 -9.15
CA GLU A 54 1.11 4.93 -9.91
C GLU A 54 2.32 4.08 -10.33
N MET A 55 2.91 3.34 -9.39
CA MET A 55 4.10 2.52 -9.61
C MET A 55 3.86 1.42 -10.65
N ILE A 56 2.75 0.71 -10.56
CA ILE A 56 2.45 -0.37 -11.50
C ILE A 56 2.11 0.19 -12.89
N ASN A 57 1.46 1.34 -12.99
CA ASN A 57 1.24 1.99 -14.28
C ASN A 57 2.55 2.47 -14.97
N ILE A 58 3.65 2.67 -14.23
CA ILE A 58 4.97 2.94 -14.84
C ILE A 58 5.45 1.72 -15.64
N VAL A 59 5.32 0.51 -15.08
CA VAL A 59 5.85 -0.73 -15.67
C VAL A 59 4.83 -1.51 -16.50
N ALA A 60 3.55 -1.23 -16.33
CA ALA A 60 2.44 -1.82 -17.07
C ALA A 60 1.36 -0.76 -17.33
N PRO A 61 1.57 0.16 -18.28
CA PRO A 61 0.66 1.28 -18.53
C PRO A 61 -0.78 0.82 -18.81
N GLY A 62 -1.73 1.41 -18.09
CA GLY A 62 -3.16 1.10 -18.22
C GLY A 62 -3.60 -0.23 -17.62
N ALA A 63 -2.72 -0.95 -16.91
CA ALA A 63 -3.06 -2.22 -16.28
C ALA A 63 -3.87 -2.05 -14.98
N MET A 64 -3.70 -0.93 -14.31
CA MET A 64 -4.34 -0.71 -13.01
C MET A 64 -5.78 -0.20 -13.15
N PRO A 65 -6.69 -0.66 -12.28
CA PRO A 65 -8.02 -0.07 -12.17
C PRO A 65 -7.93 1.42 -11.86
N LYS A 66 -8.88 2.20 -12.38
CA LYS A 66 -8.99 3.61 -12.03
C LYS A 66 -9.29 3.76 -10.53
N LEU A 67 -8.60 4.66 -9.87
CA LEU A 67 -8.96 5.06 -8.52
C LEU A 67 -10.32 5.76 -8.51
N PRO A 68 -11.10 5.68 -7.41
CA PRO A 68 -12.33 6.43 -7.27
C PRO A 68 -12.12 7.93 -7.49
N ALA A 69 -13.12 8.61 -8.03
CA ALA A 69 -13.06 10.06 -8.20
C ALA A 69 -12.78 10.77 -6.87
N GLY A 70 -11.87 11.73 -6.87
CA GLY A 70 -11.48 12.46 -5.66
C GLY A 70 -10.58 11.66 -4.69
N PHE A 71 -10.12 10.46 -5.05
CA PHE A 71 -9.28 9.66 -4.17
C PHE A 71 -7.91 10.32 -3.96
N ALA A 72 -7.24 10.71 -5.04
CA ALA A 72 -5.90 11.29 -4.97
C ALA A 72 -5.86 12.59 -4.17
N GLU A 73 -6.91 13.41 -4.25
CA GLU A 73 -7.03 14.68 -3.54
C GLU A 73 -7.13 14.49 -2.02
N LYS A 74 -7.63 13.33 -1.57
CA LYS A 74 -7.75 13.01 -0.14
C LYS A 74 -6.42 12.61 0.50
N TYR A 75 -5.45 12.13 -0.28
CA TYR A 75 -4.21 11.51 0.22
C TYR A 75 -2.96 12.23 -0.30
N THR A 76 -3.04 13.56 -0.41
CA THR A 76 -1.92 14.44 -0.75
C THR A 76 -1.00 14.69 0.45
N LYS A 77 0.17 15.27 0.20
CA LYS A 77 1.08 15.71 1.28
C LYS A 77 0.41 16.75 2.18
N ASP A 78 -0.44 17.61 1.64
CA ASP A 78 -1.13 18.65 2.42
C ASP A 78 -2.17 18.04 3.36
N SER A 79 -2.89 16.99 2.93
CA SER A 79 -3.85 16.30 3.77
C SER A 79 -3.20 15.46 4.88
N ALA A 80 -1.92 15.14 4.76
CA ALA A 80 -1.18 14.32 5.73
C ALA A 80 -1.19 14.90 7.15
N THR A 81 -1.32 16.21 7.30
CA THR A 81 -1.33 16.90 8.59
C THR A 81 -2.72 17.02 9.20
N SER A 82 -3.78 16.65 8.48
CA SER A 82 -5.17 16.76 8.95
C SER A 82 -5.55 15.58 9.85
N ASP A 83 -6.28 15.87 10.93
CA ASP A 83 -6.93 14.88 11.80
C ASP A 83 -8.46 14.87 11.62
N ASP A 84 -8.97 15.61 10.62
CA ASP A 84 -10.38 15.68 10.31
C ASP A 84 -10.83 14.42 9.56
N ALA A 85 -11.55 13.54 10.28
CA ALA A 85 -12.05 12.27 9.74
C ALA A 85 -12.90 12.43 8.46
N SER A 86 -13.58 13.57 8.27
CA SER A 86 -14.45 13.83 7.13
C SER A 86 -13.68 13.96 5.80
N LYS A 87 -12.37 14.23 5.87
CA LYS A 87 -11.50 14.37 4.70
C LYS A 87 -11.05 13.04 4.12
N PHE A 88 -11.20 11.95 4.86
CA PHE A 88 -10.67 10.65 4.51
C PHE A 88 -11.79 9.62 4.28
N LEU A 89 -11.49 8.56 3.54
CA LEU A 89 -12.39 7.43 3.41
C LEU A 89 -12.41 6.60 4.70
N LYS A 90 -13.50 5.90 4.94
CA LYS A 90 -13.59 4.92 6.01
C LYS A 90 -12.75 3.68 5.69
N LYS A 91 -12.34 2.95 6.72
CA LYS A 91 -11.55 1.72 6.59
C LYS A 91 -12.14 0.75 5.55
N ALA A 92 -13.44 0.49 5.63
CA ALA A 92 -14.08 -0.45 4.71
C ALA A 92 -13.98 -0.03 3.23
N GLU A 93 -14.07 1.27 2.96
CA GLU A 93 -13.93 1.82 1.61
C GLU A 93 -12.47 1.73 1.14
N LEU A 94 -11.49 2.07 2.01
CA LEU A 94 -10.07 1.93 1.71
C LEU A 94 -9.69 0.49 1.41
N LEU A 95 -10.14 -0.47 2.21
CA LEU A 95 -9.84 -1.88 2.01
C LEU A 95 -10.45 -2.41 0.71
N LYS A 96 -11.64 -1.95 0.33
CA LYS A 96 -12.25 -2.30 -0.96
C LYS A 96 -11.39 -1.78 -2.12
N VAL A 97 -10.98 -0.51 -2.09
CA VAL A 97 -10.12 0.06 -3.14
C VAL A 97 -8.78 -0.66 -3.18
N PHE A 98 -8.19 -0.97 -2.02
CA PHE A 98 -6.96 -1.75 -1.93
C PHE A 98 -7.08 -3.11 -2.65
N GLU A 99 -8.13 -3.89 -2.39
CA GLU A 99 -8.30 -5.21 -3.01
C GLU A 99 -8.45 -5.10 -4.54
N GLU A 100 -9.15 -4.07 -5.03
CA GLU A 100 -9.27 -3.81 -6.47
C GLU A 100 -7.89 -3.48 -7.08
N GLN A 101 -7.09 -2.63 -6.44
CA GLN A 101 -5.75 -2.28 -6.91
C GLN A 101 -4.80 -3.48 -6.85
N ARG A 102 -4.80 -4.23 -5.76
CA ARG A 102 -4.00 -5.44 -5.60
C ARG A 102 -4.30 -6.50 -6.64
N ALA A 103 -5.56 -6.69 -6.98
CA ALA A 103 -5.96 -7.57 -8.09
C ALA A 103 -5.39 -7.09 -9.43
N GLY A 104 -5.37 -5.78 -9.67
CA GLY A 104 -4.73 -5.16 -10.83
C GLY A 104 -3.22 -5.45 -10.88
N THR A 105 -2.53 -5.24 -9.75
CA THR A 105 -1.09 -5.51 -9.60
C THR A 105 -0.76 -6.97 -9.91
N LEU A 106 -1.48 -7.92 -9.33
CA LEU A 106 -1.25 -9.36 -9.56
C LEU A 106 -1.52 -9.74 -11.02
N LYS A 107 -2.57 -9.19 -11.62
CA LYS A 107 -2.87 -9.40 -13.04
C LYS A 107 -1.80 -8.80 -13.96
N ALA A 108 -1.22 -7.65 -13.60
CA ALA A 108 -0.11 -7.04 -14.32
C ALA A 108 1.16 -7.90 -14.20
N LEU A 109 1.45 -8.41 -12.99
CA LEU A 109 2.57 -9.32 -12.72
C LEU A 109 2.45 -10.62 -13.53
N ASP A 110 1.26 -11.21 -13.60
CA ASP A 110 1.03 -12.46 -14.33
C ASP A 110 1.33 -12.34 -15.84
N LYS A 111 1.20 -11.14 -16.41
CA LYS A 111 1.51 -10.86 -17.81
C LYS A 111 3.00 -10.66 -18.10
N GLN A 112 3.85 -10.46 -17.08
CA GLN A 112 5.29 -10.31 -17.29
C GLN A 112 5.95 -11.66 -17.60
N SER A 113 6.97 -11.64 -18.41
CA SER A 113 7.92 -12.76 -18.58
C SER A 113 9.15 -12.56 -17.68
N ASP A 114 9.94 -13.61 -17.47
CA ASP A 114 11.19 -13.47 -16.68
C ASP A 114 12.14 -12.42 -17.28
N ALA A 115 12.19 -12.32 -18.61
CA ALA A 115 13.01 -11.31 -19.30
C ALA A 115 12.51 -9.86 -19.08
N ASP A 116 11.26 -9.67 -18.70
CA ASP A 116 10.72 -8.34 -18.42
C ASP A 116 11.21 -7.80 -17.10
N PHE A 117 11.51 -8.66 -16.12
CA PHE A 117 11.86 -8.22 -14.76
C PHE A 117 13.18 -7.44 -14.67
N ASP A 118 14.10 -7.65 -15.63
CA ASP A 118 15.38 -6.94 -15.70
C ASP A 118 15.30 -5.61 -16.47
N LYS A 119 14.16 -5.31 -17.10
CA LYS A 119 13.98 -4.06 -17.84
C LYS A 119 14.07 -2.86 -16.92
N PRO A 120 14.79 -1.79 -17.33
CA PRO A 120 14.90 -0.58 -16.53
C PRO A 120 13.57 0.19 -16.47
N THR A 121 13.27 0.78 -15.30
CA THR A 121 12.08 1.62 -15.09
C THR A 121 12.37 3.11 -15.22
N GLY A 122 13.64 3.52 -15.09
CA GLY A 122 14.04 4.92 -14.93
C GLY A 122 13.77 5.51 -13.54
N VAL A 123 13.32 4.70 -12.58
CA VAL A 123 13.02 5.11 -11.20
C VAL A 123 14.14 4.64 -10.28
N GLU A 124 14.81 5.57 -9.59
CA GLU A 124 16.01 5.29 -8.80
C GLU A 124 15.77 4.26 -7.68
N TYR A 125 14.69 4.39 -6.92
CA TYR A 125 14.37 3.49 -5.81
C TYR A 125 13.78 2.13 -6.23
N ALA A 126 13.43 1.97 -7.51
CA ALA A 126 12.94 0.73 -8.10
C ALA A 126 13.48 0.60 -9.54
N PRO A 127 14.79 0.34 -9.71
CA PRO A 127 15.48 0.51 -10.99
C PRO A 127 15.06 -0.48 -12.08
N THR A 128 14.42 -1.59 -11.70
CA THR A 128 13.93 -2.61 -12.66
C THR A 128 12.45 -2.91 -12.45
N VAL A 129 11.82 -3.49 -13.45
CA VAL A 129 10.42 -3.97 -13.39
C VAL A 129 10.23 -4.92 -12.21
N GLY A 130 11.15 -5.86 -11.99
CA GLY A 130 11.11 -6.78 -10.84
C GLY A 130 11.19 -6.04 -9.51
N ALA A 131 12.06 -5.03 -9.38
CA ALA A 131 12.13 -4.17 -8.21
C ALA A 131 10.83 -3.42 -7.96
N MET A 132 10.18 -2.91 -9.02
CA MET A 132 8.89 -2.21 -8.93
C MET A 132 7.78 -3.12 -8.40
N PHE A 133 7.70 -4.37 -8.86
CA PHE A 133 6.76 -5.34 -8.29
C PHE A 133 7.11 -5.74 -6.85
N SER A 134 8.40 -5.90 -6.52
CA SER A 134 8.85 -6.18 -5.15
C SER A 134 8.44 -5.08 -4.16
N MET A 135 8.46 -3.81 -4.60
CA MET A 135 7.99 -2.68 -3.80
C MET A 135 6.53 -2.83 -3.34
N GLN A 136 5.68 -3.55 -4.08
CA GLN A 136 4.26 -3.70 -3.71
C GLN A 136 4.03 -4.60 -2.49
N GLY A 137 5.04 -5.32 -2.06
CA GLY A 137 5.06 -6.01 -0.75
C GLY A 137 5.83 -5.21 0.30
N THR A 138 7.07 -4.82 -0.01
CA THR A 138 8.01 -4.22 0.95
C THR A 138 7.59 -2.82 1.42
N HIS A 139 7.02 -1.98 0.55
CA HIS A 139 6.50 -0.65 0.91
C HIS A 139 5.37 -0.76 1.94
N TRP A 140 4.46 -1.71 1.75
CA TRP A 140 3.38 -1.99 2.70
C TRP A 140 3.92 -2.45 4.06
N VAL A 141 4.89 -3.37 4.08
CA VAL A 141 5.52 -3.86 5.32
C VAL A 141 6.29 -2.74 6.05
N MET A 142 6.94 -1.85 5.31
CA MET A 142 7.63 -0.68 5.89
C MET A 142 6.64 0.20 6.68
N HIS A 143 5.47 0.48 6.13
CA HIS A 143 4.41 1.22 6.83
C HIS A 143 3.79 0.41 7.96
N ALA A 144 3.58 -0.89 7.78
CA ALA A 144 3.05 -1.79 8.83
C ALA A 144 3.93 -1.82 10.08
N GLY A 145 5.25 -1.64 9.94
CA GLY A 145 6.16 -1.45 11.06
C GLY A 145 5.81 -0.24 11.94
N GLN A 146 5.35 0.87 11.34
CA GLN A 146 4.84 2.03 12.09
C GLN A 146 3.49 1.73 12.74
N TRP A 147 2.63 0.95 12.09
CA TRP A 147 1.32 0.56 12.62
C TRP A 147 1.46 -0.34 13.86
N ALA A 148 2.52 -1.15 13.91
CA ALA A 148 2.84 -1.92 15.12
C ALA A 148 3.06 -1.03 16.35
N VAL A 149 3.66 0.16 16.18
CA VAL A 149 3.82 1.14 17.26
C VAL A 149 2.46 1.70 17.68
N VAL A 150 1.63 2.13 16.72
CA VAL A 150 0.27 2.62 16.97
C VAL A 150 -0.55 1.58 17.75
N ARG A 151 -0.53 0.31 17.33
CA ARG A 151 -1.23 -0.77 18.02
C ARG A 151 -0.83 -0.89 19.50
N ARG A 152 0.50 -0.85 19.78
CA ARG A 152 1.00 -0.91 21.16
C ARG A 152 0.52 0.29 21.99
N GLN A 153 0.51 1.49 21.42
CA GLN A 153 0.00 2.69 22.09
C GLN A 153 -1.50 2.60 22.39
N LEU A 154 -2.26 1.93 21.53
CA LEU A 154 -3.69 1.66 21.72
C LEU A 154 -3.99 0.45 22.63
N GLY A 155 -2.96 -0.17 23.21
CA GLY A 155 -3.11 -1.36 24.06
C GLY A 155 -3.50 -2.62 23.31
N ARG A 156 -3.33 -2.66 22.00
CA ARG A 156 -3.61 -3.84 21.17
C ARG A 156 -2.48 -4.86 21.28
N LYS A 157 -2.84 -6.14 21.25
CA LYS A 157 -1.84 -7.22 21.27
C LYS A 157 -0.95 -7.19 20.02
N PRO A 158 0.33 -7.58 20.13
CA PRO A 158 1.16 -7.82 18.97
C PRO A 158 0.52 -8.90 18.08
N MET A 159 0.82 -8.86 16.78
CA MET A 159 0.39 -9.91 15.85
C MET A 159 1.33 -11.09 15.82
N PHE A 160 2.61 -10.83 16.12
CA PHE A 160 3.69 -11.81 16.15
C PHE A 160 4.47 -11.68 17.47
#